data_29ae4e8413dc113ea89832d45a26fa35
#
_entry.id   29ae4e8413dc113ea89832d45a26fa35
#
_cell.length_a   1.000
_cell.length_b   1.000
_cell.length_c   1.000
_cell.angle_alpha   90.00
_cell.angle_beta   90.00
_cell.angle_gamma   90.00
#
_symmetry.space_group_name_H-M   'P 1'
#
loop_
_entity.id
_entity.type
_entity.pdbx_description
1 polymer ?
#
loop_
_entity_poly.entity_id
_entity_poly.type
_entity_poly.pdbx_seq_one_letter_code
_entity_poly.pdbx_strand_id
1 'polypeptide(L)'
;MPQPTELISAEDARALTAAAKPGRSQAEADTLATNALRWAMRNAEGQTSTRIRTYAMYGRTSVMLKFAPGETDCAGAGNAFYNDLLANSNVLVADAISSIIHGRPQGLISPLQEMRLLNEYNAKLVAFLRRLRRAGYDVKAGEELASEGVHDNSTVVVSWG
;
A
#
# COMPACT_ATOMS: atom_id res chain seq x y z
N MET A 1 1.76 -2.72 -33.57
CA MET A 1 2.13 -2.51 -32.16
C MET A 1 2.33 -3.85 -31.49
N PRO A 2 3.51 -4.10 -30.93
CA PRO A 2 3.69 -5.32 -30.16
C PRO A 2 2.71 -5.34 -28.99
N GLN A 3 2.05 -6.45 -28.81
CA GLN A 3 1.11 -6.65 -27.73
C GLN A 3 1.88 -6.74 -26.43
N PRO A 4 1.54 -5.91 -25.40
CA PRO A 4 2.23 -5.97 -24.10
C PRO A 4 2.02 -7.30 -23.36
N THR A 5 1.18 -8.18 -23.91
CA THR A 5 0.88 -9.50 -23.34
C THR A 5 1.76 -10.63 -23.90
N GLU A 6 2.66 -10.35 -24.85
CA GLU A 6 3.59 -11.36 -25.32
C GLU A 6 4.59 -11.70 -24.21
N LEU A 7 4.73 -13.00 -23.96
CA LEU A 7 5.70 -13.49 -23.01
C LEU A 7 7.11 -13.27 -23.55
N ILE A 8 7.93 -12.54 -22.80
CA ILE A 8 9.33 -12.36 -23.15
C ILE A 8 10.09 -13.69 -22.99
N SER A 9 10.98 -14.00 -23.92
CA SER A 9 11.84 -15.17 -23.82
C SER A 9 12.92 -14.97 -22.75
N ALA A 10 13.44 -16.07 -22.21
CA ALA A 10 14.54 -15.98 -21.24
C ALA A 10 15.80 -15.36 -21.87
N GLU A 11 16.04 -15.62 -23.16
CA GLU A 11 17.15 -14.99 -23.88
C GLU A 11 17.01 -13.48 -23.95
N ASP A 12 15.82 -12.99 -24.30
CA ASP A 12 15.54 -11.55 -24.36
C ASP A 12 15.64 -10.91 -22.97
N ALA A 13 15.17 -11.59 -21.94
CA ALA A 13 15.28 -11.11 -20.55
C ALA A 13 16.76 -10.97 -20.15
N ARG A 14 17.60 -11.95 -20.51
CA ARG A 14 19.05 -11.87 -20.24
C ARG A 14 19.71 -10.72 -21.01
N ALA A 15 19.29 -10.51 -22.25
CA ALA A 15 19.82 -9.40 -23.08
C ALA A 15 19.44 -8.05 -22.46
N LEU A 16 18.23 -7.89 -21.96
CA LEU A 16 17.80 -6.67 -21.25
C LEU A 16 18.63 -6.46 -19.98
N THR A 17 18.87 -7.52 -19.22
CA THR A 17 19.69 -7.43 -18.00
C THR A 17 21.12 -7.01 -18.33
N ALA A 18 21.73 -7.59 -19.39
CA ALA A 18 23.08 -7.23 -19.81
C ALA A 18 23.18 -5.81 -20.36
N ALA A 19 22.14 -5.31 -20.99
CA ALA A 19 22.06 -3.96 -21.54
C ALA A 19 21.72 -2.91 -20.48
N ALA A 20 21.22 -3.33 -19.32
CA ALA A 20 20.92 -2.42 -18.22
C ALA A 20 22.19 -1.72 -17.78
N LYS A 21 22.13 -0.38 -17.66
CA LYS A 21 23.30 0.41 -17.29
C LYS A 21 23.83 -0.07 -15.94
N PRO A 22 25.08 -0.58 -15.87
CA PRO A 22 25.69 -0.84 -14.59
C PRO A 22 25.87 0.50 -13.89
N GLY A 23 25.19 0.76 -12.80
CA GLY A 23 25.38 1.99 -12.07
C GLY A 23 24.14 2.76 -11.72
N ARG A 24 22.93 2.17 -11.83
CA ARG A 24 21.90 2.66 -10.94
C ARG A 24 22.41 2.42 -9.54
N SER A 25 22.92 3.49 -8.94
CA SER A 25 23.44 3.41 -7.61
C SER A 25 22.32 2.94 -6.67
N GLN A 26 22.67 2.24 -5.63
CA GLN A 26 21.73 1.87 -4.58
C GLN A 26 20.94 3.10 -4.08
N ALA A 27 21.64 4.26 -4.04
CA ALA A 27 21.04 5.53 -3.67
C ALA A 27 19.89 5.96 -4.60
N GLU A 28 20.03 5.74 -5.91
CA GLU A 28 18.97 6.06 -6.87
C GLU A 28 17.77 5.14 -6.68
N ALA A 29 18.00 3.84 -6.49
CA ALA A 29 16.93 2.87 -6.22
C ALA A 29 16.19 3.23 -4.93
N ASP A 30 16.91 3.58 -3.88
CA ASP A 30 16.34 3.97 -2.59
C ASP A 30 15.50 5.25 -2.72
N THR A 31 15.96 6.23 -3.49
CA THR A 31 15.22 7.47 -3.75
C THR A 31 13.95 7.21 -4.52
N LEU A 32 14.01 6.39 -5.55
CA LEU A 32 12.83 6.02 -6.35
C LEU A 32 11.80 5.31 -5.49
N ALA A 33 12.22 4.38 -4.63
CA ALA A 33 11.32 3.67 -3.73
C ALA A 33 10.62 4.62 -2.76
N THR A 34 11.36 5.56 -2.18
CA THR A 34 10.80 6.57 -1.27
C THR A 34 9.75 7.44 -1.96
N ASN A 35 10.07 7.98 -3.13
CA ASN A 35 9.14 8.83 -3.87
C ASN A 35 7.89 8.06 -4.30
N ALA A 36 8.07 6.82 -4.71
CA ALA A 36 6.96 5.96 -5.12
C ALA A 36 6.03 5.64 -3.95
N LEU A 37 6.58 5.34 -2.78
CA LEU A 37 5.78 5.10 -1.58
C LEU A 37 4.96 6.34 -1.21
N ARG A 38 5.59 7.51 -1.20
CA ARG A 38 4.92 8.77 -0.87
C ARG A 38 3.76 9.08 -1.83
N TRP A 39 4.00 8.88 -3.12
CA TRP A 39 2.98 9.10 -4.13
C TRP A 39 1.82 8.12 -3.98
N ALA A 40 2.13 6.83 -3.81
CA ALA A 40 1.14 5.78 -3.62
C ALA A 40 0.29 6.02 -2.36
N MET A 41 0.91 6.45 -1.27
CA MET A 41 0.21 6.80 -0.03
C MET A 41 -0.80 7.93 -0.25
N ARG A 42 -0.41 8.99 -0.93
CA ARG A 42 -1.32 10.12 -1.23
C ARG A 42 -2.50 9.67 -2.06
N ASN A 43 -2.27 8.81 -3.05
CA ASN A 43 -3.37 8.29 -3.87
C ASN A 43 -4.31 7.38 -3.09
N ALA A 44 -3.79 6.51 -2.23
CA ALA A 44 -4.60 5.65 -1.38
C ALA A 44 -5.46 6.48 -0.40
N GLU A 45 -4.90 7.54 0.17
CA GLU A 45 -5.64 8.47 1.04
C GLU A 45 -6.77 9.16 0.26
N GLY A 46 -6.49 9.62 -0.96
CA GLY A 46 -7.49 10.22 -1.85
C GLY A 46 -8.60 9.25 -2.22
N GLN A 47 -8.26 8.02 -2.52
CA GLN A 47 -9.23 6.95 -2.82
C GLN A 47 -10.10 6.63 -1.60
N THR A 48 -9.53 6.67 -0.39
CA THR A 48 -10.30 6.50 0.84
C THR A 48 -11.35 7.59 0.99
N SER A 49 -11.01 8.83 0.73
CA SER A 49 -11.95 9.96 0.75
C SER A 49 -13.10 9.75 -0.23
N THR A 50 -12.80 9.34 -1.44
CA THR A 50 -13.79 9.00 -2.47
C THR A 50 -14.67 7.86 -2.02
N ARG A 51 -14.11 6.84 -1.41
CA ARG A 51 -14.82 5.67 -0.90
C ARG A 51 -15.80 6.04 0.21
N ILE A 52 -15.38 6.88 1.14
CA ILE A 52 -16.25 7.41 2.20
C ILE A 52 -17.44 8.15 1.58
N ARG A 53 -17.20 9.02 0.62
CA ARG A 53 -18.26 9.75 -0.08
C ARG A 53 -19.24 8.80 -0.75
N THR A 54 -18.74 7.82 -1.48
CA THR A 54 -19.57 6.85 -2.20
C THR A 54 -20.43 6.03 -1.22
N TYR A 55 -19.83 5.54 -0.15
CA TYR A 55 -20.56 4.76 0.85
C TYR A 55 -21.64 5.60 1.55
N ALA A 56 -21.31 6.85 1.86
CA ALA A 56 -22.29 7.78 2.46
C ALA A 56 -23.47 8.03 1.52
N MET A 57 -23.22 8.18 0.23
CA MET A 57 -24.25 8.39 -0.79
C MET A 57 -25.19 7.17 -0.91
N TYR A 58 -24.69 5.97 -0.59
CA TYR A 58 -25.50 4.75 -0.57
C TYR A 58 -26.12 4.45 0.80
N GLY A 59 -26.08 5.41 1.72
CA GLY A 59 -26.69 5.28 3.04
C GLY A 59 -25.87 4.48 4.05
N ARG A 60 -24.62 4.18 3.73
CA ARG A 60 -23.70 3.52 4.66
C ARG A 60 -23.12 4.53 5.64
N THR A 61 -22.73 4.07 6.83
CA THR A 61 -22.18 4.93 7.88
C THR A 61 -20.77 4.54 8.29
N SER A 62 -20.18 3.55 7.62
CA SER A 62 -18.83 3.10 7.92
C SER A 62 -18.16 2.48 6.69
N VAL A 63 -16.85 2.44 6.74
CA VAL A 63 -16.02 1.75 5.75
C VAL A 63 -14.87 1.04 6.49
N MET A 64 -14.57 -0.17 6.02
CA MET A 64 -13.45 -0.96 6.54
C MET A 64 -12.25 -0.79 5.60
N LEU A 65 -11.10 -0.47 6.16
CA LEU A 65 -9.85 -0.31 5.43
C LEU A 65 -8.83 -1.31 5.92
N LYS A 66 -8.07 -1.87 5.00
CA LYS A 66 -6.99 -2.81 5.32
C LYS A 66 -5.67 -2.25 4.82
N PHE A 67 -4.72 -2.07 5.72
CA PHE A 67 -3.43 -1.43 5.46
C PHE A 67 -2.33 -2.42 5.11
N ALA A 68 -2.56 -3.71 5.34
CA ALA A 68 -1.64 -4.76 4.97
C ALA A 68 -2.43 -5.96 4.43
N PRO A 69 -1.82 -6.81 3.59
CA PRO A 69 -2.51 -8.01 3.13
C PRO A 69 -2.77 -8.96 4.30
N GLY A 70 -3.98 -9.48 4.37
CA GLY A 70 -4.37 -10.46 5.38
C GLY A 70 -4.60 -11.83 4.76
N GLU A 71 -4.54 -12.86 5.60
CA GLU A 71 -4.75 -14.25 5.18
C GLU A 71 -6.20 -14.55 4.82
N THR A 72 -7.13 -13.82 5.42
CA THR A 72 -8.55 -13.97 5.14
C THR A 72 -9.01 -12.85 4.23
N ASP A 73 -9.07 -13.14 2.97
CA ASP A 73 -9.65 -12.26 1.99
C ASP A 73 -11.17 -12.31 2.13
N CYS A 74 -11.72 -11.47 2.97
CA CYS A 74 -13.13 -11.16 2.90
C CYS A 74 -13.34 -10.29 1.66
N ALA A 75 -13.56 -10.95 0.56
CA ALA A 75 -13.84 -10.44 -0.77
C ALA A 75 -13.95 -8.91 -0.91
N GLY A 76 -12.90 -8.29 -1.38
CA GLY A 76 -12.92 -6.97 -1.98
C GLY A 76 -12.95 -5.77 -1.04
N ALA A 77 -13.70 -5.80 0.02
CA ALA A 77 -13.84 -4.63 0.91
C ALA A 77 -12.70 -4.53 1.93
N GLY A 78 -12.15 -5.66 2.36
CA GLY A 78 -11.14 -5.71 3.41
C GLY A 78 -9.74 -5.26 3.02
N ASN A 79 -9.47 -5.07 1.74
CA ASN A 79 -8.13 -4.69 1.26
C ASN A 79 -8.09 -3.33 0.58
N ALA A 80 -9.11 -2.49 0.83
CA ALA A 80 -9.30 -1.27 0.06
C ALA A 80 -8.07 -0.36 0.05
N PHE A 81 -7.51 -0.03 1.20
CA PHE A 81 -6.36 0.87 1.25
C PHE A 81 -5.09 0.23 0.63
N TYR A 82 -4.81 -1.00 1.00
CA TYR A 82 -3.64 -1.73 0.51
C TYR A 82 -3.69 -1.92 -1.01
N ASN A 83 -4.83 -2.32 -1.54
CA ASN A 83 -5.00 -2.49 -2.97
C ASN A 83 -4.88 -1.16 -3.72
N ASP A 84 -5.44 -0.09 -3.19
CA ASP A 84 -5.30 1.25 -3.76
C ASP A 84 -3.83 1.70 -3.77
N LEU A 85 -3.09 1.38 -2.70
CA LEU A 85 -1.67 1.65 -2.61
C LEU A 85 -0.89 0.96 -3.73
N LEU A 86 -1.15 -0.34 -3.96
CA LEU A 86 -0.46 -1.11 -4.99
C LEU A 86 -0.89 -0.71 -6.40
N ALA A 87 -2.16 -0.43 -6.60
CA ALA A 87 -2.72 -0.12 -7.92
C ALA A 87 -2.10 1.13 -8.57
N ASN A 88 -1.59 2.06 -7.76
CA ASN A 88 -0.98 3.30 -8.23
C ASN A 88 0.53 3.21 -8.40
N SER A 89 1.10 2.02 -8.30
CA SER A 89 2.53 1.78 -8.40
C SER A 89 2.86 0.95 -9.65
N ASN A 90 4.06 1.12 -10.21
CA ASN A 90 4.53 0.17 -11.22
C ASN A 90 4.89 -1.17 -10.56
N VAL A 91 5.08 -2.20 -11.37
CA VAL A 91 5.28 -3.58 -10.88
C VAL A 91 6.45 -3.67 -9.89
N LEU A 92 7.59 -3.08 -10.20
CA LEU A 92 8.77 -3.12 -9.33
C LEU A 92 8.52 -2.44 -8.00
N VAL A 93 7.86 -1.29 -8.04
CA VAL A 93 7.54 -0.52 -6.83
C VAL A 93 6.47 -1.22 -6.02
N ALA A 94 5.46 -1.79 -6.66
CA ALA A 94 4.43 -2.57 -5.98
C ALA A 94 5.05 -3.77 -5.24
N ASP A 95 5.96 -4.48 -5.88
CA ASP A 95 6.67 -5.60 -5.26
C ASP A 95 7.54 -5.14 -4.08
N ALA A 96 8.22 -4.01 -4.22
CA ALA A 96 9.04 -3.43 -3.15
C ALA A 96 8.17 -3.03 -1.95
N ILE A 97 7.06 -2.33 -2.19
CA ILE A 97 6.12 -1.93 -1.14
C ILE A 97 5.54 -3.16 -0.45
N SER A 98 5.11 -4.15 -1.21
CA SER A 98 4.58 -5.40 -0.69
C SER A 98 5.59 -6.11 0.21
N SER A 99 6.84 -6.21 -0.23
CA SER A 99 7.91 -6.84 0.54
C SER A 99 8.20 -6.12 1.84
N ILE A 100 8.20 -4.78 1.81
CA ILE A 100 8.40 -3.95 2.99
C ILE A 100 7.28 -4.18 4.01
N ILE A 101 6.04 -4.16 3.55
CA ILE A 101 4.86 -4.33 4.41
C ILE A 101 4.82 -5.73 5.01
N HIS A 102 5.18 -6.75 4.23
CA HIS A 102 5.24 -8.14 4.69
C HIS A 102 6.48 -8.45 5.55
N GLY A 103 7.47 -7.56 5.57
CA GLY A 103 8.75 -7.85 6.23
C GLY A 103 9.58 -8.90 5.50
N ARG A 104 9.42 -9.04 4.20
CA ARG A 104 10.14 -10.02 3.36
C ARG A 104 11.02 -9.30 2.35
N PRO A 105 12.26 -8.91 2.71
CA PRO A 105 13.13 -8.16 1.83
C PRO A 105 13.47 -8.94 0.56
N GLN A 106 13.37 -8.29 -0.59
CA GLN A 106 13.70 -8.88 -1.91
C GLN A 106 15.03 -8.39 -2.46
N GLY A 107 15.75 -7.57 -1.71
CA GLY A 107 17.06 -7.07 -2.14
C GLY A 107 17.02 -5.98 -3.21
N LEU A 108 15.84 -5.45 -3.56
CA LEU A 108 15.70 -4.39 -4.54
C LEU A 108 16.20 -3.04 -4.01
N ILE A 109 16.12 -2.84 -2.72
CA ILE A 109 16.62 -1.65 -2.02
C ILE A 109 17.48 -2.08 -0.84
N SER A 110 18.25 -1.15 -0.28
CA SER A 110 19.11 -1.48 0.87
C SER A 110 18.28 -1.85 2.09
N PRO A 111 18.77 -2.76 2.96
CA PRO A 111 18.07 -3.14 4.20
C PRO A 111 17.76 -1.95 5.11
N LEU A 112 18.67 -0.99 5.21
CA LEU A 112 18.45 0.23 5.99
C LEU A 112 17.31 1.06 5.41
N GLN A 113 17.25 1.17 4.10
CA GLN A 113 16.19 1.91 3.41
C GLN A 113 14.84 1.20 3.53
N GLU A 114 14.80 -0.13 3.50
CA GLU A 114 13.58 -0.90 3.77
C GLU A 114 13.00 -0.56 5.15
N MET A 115 13.85 -0.51 6.16
CA MET A 115 13.45 -0.14 7.52
C MET A 115 12.93 1.30 7.58
N ARG A 116 13.59 2.23 6.90
CA ARG A 116 13.14 3.63 6.83
C ARG A 116 11.79 3.76 6.15
N LEU A 117 11.58 3.04 5.05
CA LEU A 117 10.31 3.05 4.33
C LEU A 117 9.17 2.49 5.16
N LEU A 118 9.43 1.39 5.89
CA LEU A 118 8.43 0.82 6.78
C LEU A 118 8.05 1.79 7.90
N ASN A 119 9.04 2.46 8.49
CA ASN A 119 8.80 3.48 9.49
C ASN A 119 8.03 4.67 8.92
N GLU A 120 8.36 5.12 7.73
CA GLU A 120 7.64 6.20 7.05
C GLU A 120 6.20 5.80 6.74
N TYR A 121 5.99 4.59 6.25
CA TYR A 121 4.66 4.04 5.98
C TYR A 121 3.80 4.09 7.25
N ASN A 122 4.32 3.55 8.35
CA ASN A 122 3.61 3.52 9.63
C ASN A 122 3.32 4.93 10.17
N ALA A 123 4.29 5.83 10.07
CA ALA A 123 4.10 7.22 10.50
C ALA A 123 3.02 7.94 9.69
N LYS A 124 3.00 7.72 8.38
CA LYS A 124 1.98 8.31 7.49
C LYS A 124 0.60 7.73 7.75
N LEU A 125 0.49 6.44 8.04
CA LEU A 125 -0.78 5.82 8.43
C LEU A 125 -1.32 6.45 9.71
N VAL A 126 -0.48 6.57 10.73
CA VAL A 126 -0.87 7.20 12.00
C VAL A 126 -1.34 8.64 11.76
N ALA A 127 -0.60 9.41 10.97
CA ALA A 127 -0.96 10.78 10.63
C ALA A 127 -2.29 10.85 9.88
N PHE A 128 -2.54 9.93 8.95
CA PHE A 128 -3.79 9.85 8.21
C PHE A 128 -4.97 9.54 9.13
N LEU A 129 -4.82 8.57 10.02
CA LEU A 129 -5.86 8.22 10.98
C LEU A 129 -6.17 9.39 11.92
N ARG A 130 -5.15 10.13 12.35
CA ARG A 130 -5.33 11.35 13.15
C ARG A 130 -6.10 12.43 12.39
N ARG A 131 -5.83 12.62 11.11
CA ARG A 131 -6.58 13.56 10.26
C ARG A 131 -8.04 13.16 10.15
N LEU A 132 -8.33 11.87 9.99
CA LEU A 132 -9.70 11.38 9.98
C LEU A 132 -10.42 11.68 11.30
N ARG A 133 -9.76 11.43 12.42
CA ARG A 133 -10.33 11.76 13.74
C ARG A 133 -10.59 13.25 13.91
N ARG A 134 -9.68 14.10 13.47
CA ARG A 134 -9.87 15.57 13.49
C ARG A 134 -11.02 16.02 12.61
N ALA A 135 -11.28 15.31 11.53
CA ALA A 135 -12.41 15.60 10.64
C ALA A 135 -13.75 15.12 11.21
N GLY A 136 -13.76 14.49 12.37
CA GLY A 136 -14.95 14.06 13.07
C GLY A 136 -15.32 12.60 12.90
N TYR A 137 -14.50 11.81 12.20
CA TYR A 137 -14.73 10.39 12.05
C TYR A 137 -14.36 9.63 13.33
N ASP A 138 -15.14 8.58 13.63
CA ASP A 138 -14.76 7.58 14.61
C ASP A 138 -13.85 6.55 13.92
N VAL A 139 -12.67 6.34 14.47
CA VAL A 139 -11.67 5.44 13.89
C VAL A 139 -11.31 4.39 14.92
N LYS A 140 -11.63 3.14 14.63
CA LYS A 140 -11.35 2.00 15.49
C LYS A 140 -10.31 1.09 14.85
N ALA A 141 -9.29 0.72 15.60
CA ALA A 141 -8.19 -0.12 15.16
C ALA A 141 -7.68 -1.01 16.30
N GLY A 142 -7.06 -2.13 15.94
CA GLY A 142 -6.38 -2.99 16.90
C GLY A 142 -7.29 -3.53 17.99
N GLU A 143 -6.96 -3.25 19.26
CA GLU A 143 -7.68 -3.78 20.42
C GLU A 143 -9.16 -3.36 20.47
N GLU A 144 -9.48 -2.18 19.99
CA GLU A 144 -10.87 -1.70 19.93
C GLU A 144 -11.71 -2.60 19.02
N LEU A 145 -11.16 -3.08 17.92
CA LEU A 145 -11.83 -4.01 17.02
C LEU A 145 -11.84 -5.43 17.56
N ALA A 146 -10.83 -5.83 18.32
CA ALA A 146 -10.76 -7.15 18.94
C ALA A 146 -11.93 -7.37 19.90
N SER A 147 -12.35 -6.34 20.62
CA SER A 147 -13.54 -6.41 21.52
C SER A 147 -14.83 -6.60 20.72
N GLU A 148 -14.86 -6.28 19.44
CA GLU A 148 -16.01 -6.48 18.54
C GLU A 148 -15.89 -7.77 17.69
N GLY A 149 -14.89 -8.61 17.97
CA GLY A 149 -14.67 -9.88 17.28
C GLY A 149 -13.76 -9.81 16.06
N VAL A 150 -13.14 -8.67 15.81
CA VAL A 150 -12.18 -8.50 14.69
C VAL A 150 -10.76 -8.55 15.24
N HIS A 151 -10.03 -9.61 14.91
CA HIS A 151 -8.69 -9.89 15.44
C HIS A 151 -7.58 -9.64 14.42
N ASP A 152 -7.74 -8.64 13.56
CA ASP A 152 -6.77 -8.31 12.52
C ASP A 152 -6.16 -6.93 12.81
N ASN A 153 -4.87 -6.90 13.14
CA ASN A 153 -4.14 -5.67 13.46
C ASN A 153 -3.96 -4.72 12.27
N SER A 154 -4.21 -5.21 11.05
CA SER A 154 -4.09 -4.39 9.84
C SER A 154 -5.40 -3.74 9.40
N THR A 155 -6.49 -4.02 10.11
CA THR A 155 -7.83 -3.53 9.76
C THR A 155 -8.20 -2.31 10.60
N VAL A 156 -8.79 -1.32 9.96
CA VAL A 156 -9.32 -0.12 10.60
C VAL A 156 -10.73 0.12 10.10
N VAL A 157 -11.64 0.45 11.00
CA VAL A 157 -13.01 0.83 10.66
C VAL A 157 -13.18 2.32 10.91
N VAL A 158 -13.60 3.02 9.86
CA VAL A 158 -13.89 4.46 9.88
C VAL A 158 -15.41 4.63 9.81
N SER A 159 -16.00 5.31 10.77
CA SER A 159 -17.44 5.50 10.81
C SER A 159 -17.79 6.98 11.08
N TRP A 160 -19.01 7.37 10.66
CA TRP A 160 -19.47 8.76 10.74
C TRP A 160 -20.97 8.89 11.10
N GLY A 161 -21.61 7.81 11.47
CA GLY A 161 -23.03 7.84 11.78
C GLY A 161 -23.40 7.39 13.16
#